data_f2eacb1342c4a640a2125e8f2f6b8173
#
_entry.id   f2eacb1342c4a640a2125e8f2f6b8173
#
_cell.length_a   1.000
_cell.length_b   1.000
_cell.length_c   1.000
_cell.angle_alpha   90.00
_cell.angle_beta   90.00
_cell.angle_gamma   90.00
#
_symmetry.space_group_name_H-M   'P 1'
#
loop_
_entity.id
_entity.type
_entity.pdbx_description
1 polymer ?
#
loop_
_entity_poly.entity_id
_entity_poly.type
_entity_poly.pdbx_seq_one_letter_code
_entity_poly.pdbx_strand_id
1 'polypeptide(L)'
;MESIDYIKLLSRWAHILPSIILVGGAIFMNTVLIPALRENSDANQVKEKVKRTWAKVIMICAGIIIISGFYNAFLAYQGDLHPLYTGAFVIKLVLVAVVFYVSSLLTGRSEEALKFQQNEVLWGKINMLAAIAIVLCAGVMKVAPRDLPFTPDTPETTTPTVTPLIPAAAPFTNE
;
A
#
# COMPACT_ATOMS: atom_id res chain seq x y z
N MET A 1 -17.28 3.75 22.34
CA MET A 1 -17.28 4.02 20.90
C MET A 1 -16.00 4.78 20.61
N GLU A 2 -15.00 4.15 19.98
CA GLU A 2 -13.81 4.87 19.53
C GLU A 2 -14.24 5.84 18.43
N SER A 3 -13.90 7.11 18.60
CA SER A 3 -14.16 8.13 17.60
C SER A 3 -13.33 7.80 16.34
N ILE A 4 -13.98 7.73 15.20
CA ILE A 4 -13.30 7.50 13.92
C ILE A 4 -12.34 8.69 13.69
N ASP A 5 -11.05 8.37 13.54
CA ASP A 5 -10.05 9.37 13.16
C ASP A 5 -10.18 9.67 11.66
N TYR A 6 -10.99 10.67 11.35
CA TYR A 6 -11.29 11.08 9.98
C TYR A 6 -10.03 11.48 9.19
N ILE A 7 -9.00 12.00 9.85
CA ILE A 7 -7.76 12.40 9.20
C ILE A 7 -6.99 11.16 8.74
N LYS A 8 -6.89 10.13 9.58
CA LYS A 8 -6.26 8.86 9.20
C LYS A 8 -7.02 8.17 8.07
N LEU A 9 -8.36 8.21 8.13
CA LEU A 9 -9.21 7.62 7.08
C LEU A 9 -9.01 8.35 5.75
N LEU A 10 -9.08 9.68 5.75
CA LEU A 10 -8.89 10.51 4.57
C LEU A 10 -7.50 10.32 3.95
N SER A 11 -6.44 10.28 4.77
CA SER A 11 -5.08 10.03 4.30
C SER A 11 -4.93 8.65 3.64
N ARG A 12 -5.58 7.62 4.19
CA ARG A 12 -5.60 6.28 3.56
C ARG A 12 -6.29 6.30 2.21
N TRP A 13 -7.44 6.95 2.09
CA TRP A 13 -8.15 7.08 0.82
C TRP A 13 -7.36 7.89 -0.19
N ALA A 14 -6.78 9.01 0.23
CA ALA A 14 -5.90 9.82 -0.60
C ALA A 14 -4.67 9.05 -1.10
N HIS A 15 -4.23 8.01 -0.40
CA HIS A 15 -3.15 7.15 -0.84
C HIS A 15 -3.63 6.00 -1.75
N ILE A 16 -4.75 5.37 -1.42
CA ILE A 16 -5.25 4.18 -2.12
C ILE A 16 -5.87 4.54 -3.47
N LEU A 17 -6.75 5.55 -3.54
CA LEU A 17 -7.47 5.87 -4.77
C LEU A 17 -6.54 6.27 -5.93
N PRO A 18 -5.59 7.20 -5.75
CA PRO A 18 -4.62 7.49 -6.82
C PRO A 18 -3.74 6.29 -7.18
N SER A 19 -3.40 5.42 -6.22
CA SER A 19 -2.63 4.20 -6.50
C SER A 19 -3.41 3.25 -7.41
N ILE A 20 -4.71 3.06 -7.18
CA ILE A 20 -5.59 2.26 -8.04
C ILE A 20 -5.63 2.85 -9.46
N ILE A 21 -5.77 4.18 -9.57
CA ILE A 21 -5.79 4.87 -10.87
C ILE A 21 -4.48 4.64 -11.62
N LEU A 22 -3.31 4.78 -10.96
CA LEU A 22 -2.02 4.61 -11.61
C LEU A 22 -1.75 3.17 -12.03
N VAL A 23 -2.01 2.20 -11.16
CA VAL A 23 -1.80 0.77 -11.45
C VAL A 23 -2.78 0.29 -12.53
N GLY A 24 -4.07 0.58 -12.37
CA GLY A 24 -5.09 0.22 -13.35
C GLY A 24 -4.85 0.88 -14.71
N GLY A 25 -4.47 2.15 -14.71
CA GLY A 25 -4.13 2.88 -15.92
C GLY A 25 -2.87 2.34 -16.60
N ALA A 26 -1.83 1.97 -15.85
CA ALA A 26 -0.63 1.33 -16.41
C ALA A 26 -0.97 -0.03 -17.06
N ILE A 27 -1.81 -0.83 -16.43
CA ILE A 27 -2.29 -2.09 -17.00
C ILE A 27 -3.10 -1.80 -18.28
N PHE A 28 -4.10 -0.93 -18.22
CA PHE A 28 -4.94 -0.58 -19.36
C PHE A 28 -4.13 -0.05 -20.55
N MET A 29 -3.21 0.88 -20.30
CA MET A 29 -2.33 1.43 -21.34
C MET A 29 -1.53 0.35 -22.06
N ASN A 30 -0.95 -0.60 -21.32
CA ASN A 30 -0.05 -1.61 -21.90
C ASN A 30 -0.79 -2.81 -22.51
N THR A 31 -1.95 -3.20 -21.97
CA THR A 31 -2.68 -4.39 -22.42
C THR A 31 -3.73 -4.10 -23.47
N VAL A 32 -4.29 -2.90 -23.47
CA VAL A 32 -5.42 -2.54 -24.34
C VAL A 32 -5.06 -1.40 -25.29
N LEU A 33 -4.68 -0.24 -24.75
CA LEU A 33 -4.60 0.99 -25.54
C LEU A 33 -3.42 0.98 -26.51
N ILE A 34 -2.19 0.65 -26.06
CA ILE A 34 -1.01 0.62 -26.92
C ILE A 34 -1.15 -0.40 -28.05
N PRO A 35 -1.59 -1.65 -27.82
CA PRO A 35 -1.85 -2.60 -28.90
C PRO A 35 -2.90 -2.09 -29.91
N ALA A 36 -4.05 -1.60 -29.42
CA ALA A 36 -5.13 -1.12 -30.29
C ALA A 36 -4.71 0.08 -31.17
N LEU A 37 -3.88 0.99 -30.66
CA LEU A 37 -3.38 2.13 -31.42
C LEU A 37 -2.26 1.77 -32.41
N ARG A 38 -1.64 0.60 -32.27
CA ARG A 38 -0.60 0.14 -33.23
C ARG A 38 -1.17 -0.36 -34.54
N GLU A 39 -2.39 -0.85 -34.52
CA GLU A 39 -3.08 -1.41 -35.69
C GLU A 39 -3.52 -0.30 -36.67
N ASN A 40 -3.58 0.97 -36.24
CA ASN A 40 -4.02 2.11 -37.02
C ASN A 40 -2.91 3.13 -37.23
N SER A 41 -2.43 3.30 -38.45
CA SER A 41 -1.40 4.30 -38.80
C SER A 41 -1.80 5.75 -38.51
N ASP A 42 -3.11 6.05 -38.59
CA ASP A 42 -3.66 7.39 -38.37
C ASP A 42 -3.83 7.75 -36.86
N ALA A 43 -3.61 6.77 -35.98
CA ALA A 43 -3.80 6.96 -34.54
C ALA A 43 -2.68 7.72 -33.82
N ASN A 44 -1.63 8.17 -34.50
CA ASN A 44 -0.47 8.83 -33.88
C ASN A 44 -0.86 10.10 -33.12
N GLN A 45 -1.79 10.91 -33.64
CA GLN A 45 -2.27 12.12 -32.95
C GLN A 45 -3.06 11.78 -31.68
N VAL A 46 -3.88 10.71 -31.73
CA VAL A 46 -4.64 10.24 -30.59
C VAL A 46 -3.70 9.71 -29.51
N LYS A 47 -2.69 8.93 -29.90
CA LYS A 47 -1.66 8.39 -29.01
C LYS A 47 -0.93 9.52 -28.26
N GLU A 48 -0.49 10.56 -28.96
CA GLU A 48 0.18 11.71 -28.34
C GLU A 48 -0.74 12.47 -27.39
N LYS A 49 -2.00 12.68 -27.75
CA LYS A 49 -2.99 13.34 -26.89
C LYS A 49 -3.24 12.54 -25.61
N VAL A 50 -3.39 11.22 -25.74
CA VAL A 50 -3.58 10.32 -24.60
C VAL A 50 -2.35 10.33 -23.69
N LYS A 51 -1.14 10.18 -24.25
CA LYS A 51 0.11 10.25 -23.46
C LYS A 51 0.22 11.55 -22.66
N ARG A 52 -0.09 12.69 -23.30
CA ARG A 52 -0.05 14.00 -22.62
C ARG A 52 -1.07 14.10 -21.48
N THR A 53 -2.29 13.63 -21.70
CA THR A 53 -3.33 13.65 -20.68
C THR A 53 -2.96 12.70 -19.53
N TRP A 54 -2.45 11.52 -19.87
CA TRP A 54 -1.99 10.52 -18.90
C TRP A 54 -0.82 11.02 -18.04
N ALA A 55 0.13 11.73 -18.65
CA ALA A 55 1.24 12.37 -17.90
C ALA A 55 0.72 13.33 -16.81
N LYS A 56 -0.32 14.11 -17.10
CA LYS A 56 -0.94 15.00 -16.09
C LYS A 56 -1.57 14.21 -14.96
N VAL A 57 -2.29 13.12 -15.28
CA VAL A 57 -2.89 12.24 -14.27
C VAL A 57 -1.81 11.64 -13.38
N ILE A 58 -0.70 11.14 -13.97
CA ILE A 58 0.45 10.61 -13.22
C ILE A 58 0.98 11.66 -12.25
N MET A 59 1.23 12.89 -12.70
CA MET A 59 1.79 13.96 -11.85
C MET A 59 0.88 14.30 -10.66
N ILE A 60 -0.42 14.44 -10.90
CA ILE A 60 -1.40 14.74 -9.84
C ILE A 60 -1.47 13.58 -8.84
N CYS A 61 -1.65 12.36 -9.33
CA CYS A 61 -1.73 11.17 -8.48
C CYS A 61 -0.43 10.95 -7.70
N ALA A 62 0.73 11.14 -8.32
CA ALA A 62 2.04 11.04 -7.67
C ALA A 62 2.18 12.03 -6.51
N GLY A 63 1.81 13.28 -6.71
CA GLY A 63 1.83 14.29 -5.64
C GLY A 63 0.96 13.90 -4.45
N ILE A 64 -0.26 13.44 -4.70
CA ILE A 64 -1.18 12.99 -3.64
C ILE A 64 -0.63 11.77 -2.92
N ILE A 65 -0.09 10.77 -3.66
CA ILE A 65 0.50 9.56 -3.08
C ILE A 65 1.72 9.88 -2.22
N ILE A 66 2.58 10.79 -2.65
CA ILE A 66 3.78 11.19 -1.90
C ILE A 66 3.36 11.82 -0.57
N ILE A 67 2.49 12.84 -0.60
CA ILE A 67 2.05 13.54 0.60
C ILE A 67 1.35 12.58 1.58
N SER A 68 0.36 11.83 1.09
CA SER A 68 -0.36 10.86 1.92
C SER A 68 0.51 9.70 2.37
N GLY A 69 1.48 9.27 1.54
CA GLY A 69 2.43 8.22 1.85
C GLY A 69 3.38 8.59 2.98
N PHE A 70 3.92 9.82 2.98
CA PHE A 70 4.74 10.32 4.09
C PHE A 70 3.96 10.38 5.41
N TYR A 71 2.72 10.89 5.37
CA TYR A 71 1.88 10.92 6.56
C TYR A 71 1.58 9.51 7.09
N ASN A 72 1.21 8.57 6.23
CA ASN A 72 0.93 7.18 6.62
C ASN A 72 2.20 6.47 7.13
N ALA A 73 3.37 6.73 6.53
CA ALA A 73 4.64 6.21 6.99
C ALA A 73 5.00 6.76 8.37
N PHE A 74 4.86 8.07 8.56
CA PHE A 74 5.10 8.71 9.86
C PHE A 74 4.26 8.07 10.97
N LEU A 75 2.97 7.84 10.72
CA LEU A 75 2.09 7.15 11.68
C LEU A 75 2.52 5.70 11.94
N ALA A 76 2.98 4.98 10.92
CA ALA A 76 3.43 3.60 11.06
C ALA A 76 4.71 3.50 11.90
N TYR A 77 5.62 4.45 11.75
CA TYR A 77 6.89 4.48 12.48
C TYR A 77 6.79 4.98 13.93
N GLN A 78 5.61 5.36 14.40
CA GLN A 78 5.36 5.65 15.82
C GLN A 78 5.26 4.40 16.70
N GLY A 79 5.18 3.20 16.09
CA GLY A 79 5.15 1.91 16.77
C GLY A 79 6.36 1.05 16.41
N ASP A 80 6.58 -0.02 17.19
CA ASP A 80 7.60 -1.00 16.87
C ASP A 80 7.22 -1.77 15.61
N LEU A 81 8.09 -1.73 14.62
CA LEU A 81 7.86 -2.37 13.33
C LEU A 81 8.70 -3.64 13.19
N HIS A 82 8.06 -4.74 12.87
CA HIS A 82 8.74 -5.99 12.56
C HIS A 82 9.71 -5.81 11.37
N PRO A 83 10.90 -6.43 11.36
CA PRO A 83 11.90 -6.30 10.27
C PRO A 83 11.32 -6.61 8.89
N LEU A 84 10.40 -7.57 8.79
CA LEU A 84 9.69 -7.89 7.53
C LEU A 84 8.89 -6.71 6.98
N TYR A 85 8.22 -5.94 7.85
CA TYR A 85 7.51 -4.74 7.44
C TYR A 85 8.47 -3.68 6.89
N THR A 86 9.56 -3.42 7.61
CA THR A 86 10.57 -2.43 7.22
C THR A 86 11.25 -2.83 5.90
N GLY A 87 11.58 -4.11 5.73
CA GLY A 87 12.15 -4.63 4.48
C GLY A 87 11.20 -4.45 3.29
N ALA A 88 9.94 -4.85 3.44
CA ALA A 88 8.93 -4.67 2.41
C ALA A 88 8.66 -3.19 2.08
N PHE A 89 8.72 -2.30 3.09
CA PHE A 89 8.58 -0.86 2.90
C PHE A 89 9.73 -0.28 2.07
N VAL A 90 10.98 -0.65 2.36
CA VAL A 90 12.15 -0.19 1.59
C VAL A 90 12.07 -0.66 0.15
N ILE A 91 11.77 -1.95 -0.08
CA ILE A 91 11.59 -2.50 -1.44
C ILE A 91 10.48 -1.73 -2.17
N LYS A 92 9.36 -1.47 -1.51
CA LYS A 92 8.27 -0.67 -2.08
C LYS A 92 8.72 0.73 -2.49
N LEU A 93 9.51 1.43 -1.66
CA LEU A 93 10.02 2.76 -2.00
C LEU A 93 10.93 2.73 -3.23
N VAL A 94 11.82 1.76 -3.33
CA VAL A 94 12.69 1.58 -4.50
C VAL A 94 11.86 1.33 -5.75
N LEU A 95 10.86 0.45 -5.69
CA LEU A 95 9.97 0.17 -6.81
C LEU A 95 9.16 1.41 -7.22
N VAL A 96 8.68 2.19 -6.26
CA VAL A 96 7.97 3.47 -6.53
C VAL A 96 8.88 4.44 -7.26
N ALA A 97 10.14 4.60 -6.82
CA ALA A 97 11.12 5.45 -7.50
C ALA A 97 11.37 4.99 -8.95
N VAL A 98 11.51 3.68 -9.17
CA VAL A 98 11.66 3.09 -10.51
C VAL A 98 10.44 3.38 -11.38
N VAL A 99 9.23 3.14 -10.87
CA VAL A 99 7.97 3.39 -11.61
C VAL A 99 7.85 4.86 -12.00
N PHE A 100 8.13 5.79 -11.10
CA PHE A 100 8.07 7.21 -11.42
C PHE A 100 9.15 7.63 -12.42
N TYR A 101 10.36 7.11 -12.28
CA TYR A 101 11.44 7.39 -13.23
C TYR A 101 11.10 6.91 -14.64
N VAL A 102 10.69 5.65 -14.79
CA VAL A 102 10.30 5.07 -16.08
C VAL A 102 9.08 5.77 -16.65
N SER A 103 8.06 6.08 -15.83
CA SER A 103 6.88 6.82 -16.28
C SER A 103 7.24 8.22 -16.78
N SER A 104 8.18 8.90 -16.13
CA SER A 104 8.68 10.21 -16.54
C SER A 104 9.38 10.14 -17.89
N LEU A 105 10.21 9.11 -18.14
CA LEU A 105 10.87 8.89 -19.42
C LEU A 105 9.88 8.53 -20.54
N LEU A 106 8.89 7.69 -20.25
CA LEU A 106 7.88 7.29 -21.23
C LEU A 106 6.95 8.44 -21.66
N THR A 107 6.78 9.45 -20.80
CA THR A 107 5.91 10.62 -21.07
C THR A 107 6.68 11.91 -21.32
N GLY A 108 8.00 11.90 -21.08
CA GLY A 108 8.90 13.05 -21.24
C GLY A 108 9.20 13.41 -22.69
N ARG A 109 9.84 14.57 -22.89
CA ARG A 109 10.21 15.12 -24.20
C ARG A 109 11.71 15.38 -24.33
N SER A 110 12.51 15.00 -23.33
CA SER A 110 13.97 15.12 -23.41
C SER A 110 14.53 14.15 -24.45
N GLU A 111 15.74 14.43 -24.94
CA GLU A 111 16.42 13.53 -25.89
C GLU A 111 16.58 12.11 -25.33
N GLU A 112 16.85 11.99 -24.02
CA GLU A 112 16.91 10.71 -23.32
C GLU A 112 15.54 10.01 -23.32
N ALA A 113 14.46 10.75 -23.04
CA ALA A 113 13.10 10.23 -23.09
C ALA A 113 12.74 9.70 -24.49
N LEU A 114 13.14 10.40 -25.55
CA LEU A 114 12.89 9.96 -26.93
C LEU A 114 13.63 8.66 -27.25
N LYS A 115 14.88 8.51 -26.81
CA LYS A 115 15.62 7.23 -26.94
C LYS A 115 14.93 6.09 -26.19
N PHE A 116 14.45 6.36 -24.99
CA PHE A 116 13.72 5.39 -24.17
C PHE A 116 12.39 4.95 -24.80
N GLN A 117 11.70 5.90 -25.45
CA GLN A 117 10.44 5.65 -26.15
C GLN A 117 10.58 4.80 -27.43
N GLN A 118 11.78 4.61 -27.98
CA GLN A 118 11.99 3.66 -29.08
C GLN A 118 11.60 2.23 -28.68
N ASN A 119 11.77 1.88 -27.39
CA ASN A 119 11.37 0.58 -26.82
C ASN A 119 10.18 0.72 -25.83
N GLU A 120 9.21 1.59 -26.15
CA GLU A 120 8.10 1.93 -25.25
C GLU A 120 7.31 0.70 -24.74
N VAL A 121 7.22 -0.35 -25.56
CA VAL A 121 6.49 -1.58 -25.17
C VAL A 121 7.22 -2.34 -24.09
N LEU A 122 8.54 -2.46 -24.21
CA LEU A 122 9.35 -3.15 -23.20
C LEU A 122 9.31 -2.39 -21.87
N TRP A 123 9.59 -1.10 -21.93
CA TRP A 123 9.60 -0.24 -20.75
C TRP A 123 8.22 -0.08 -20.12
N GLY A 124 7.17 -0.02 -20.93
CA GLY A 124 5.78 -0.02 -20.46
C GLY A 124 5.44 -1.31 -19.70
N LYS A 125 5.85 -2.49 -20.20
CA LYS A 125 5.66 -3.77 -19.51
C LYS A 125 6.44 -3.83 -18.19
N ILE A 126 7.70 -3.38 -18.19
CA ILE A 126 8.53 -3.31 -16.96
C ILE A 126 7.84 -2.41 -15.93
N ASN A 127 7.39 -1.24 -16.34
CA ASN A 127 6.69 -0.29 -15.47
C ASN A 127 5.39 -0.89 -14.90
N MET A 128 4.62 -1.57 -15.71
CA MET A 128 3.40 -2.28 -15.28
C MET A 128 3.71 -3.38 -14.27
N LEU A 129 4.74 -4.21 -14.52
CA LEU A 129 5.14 -5.27 -13.58
C LEU A 129 5.64 -4.70 -12.27
N ALA A 130 6.43 -3.63 -12.30
CA ALA A 130 6.89 -2.93 -11.10
C ALA A 130 5.71 -2.34 -10.31
N ALA A 131 4.70 -1.77 -10.99
CA ALA A 131 3.49 -1.27 -10.34
C ALA A 131 2.68 -2.39 -9.66
N ILE A 132 2.57 -3.56 -10.28
CA ILE A 132 1.96 -4.76 -9.68
C ILE A 132 2.77 -5.22 -8.46
N ALA A 133 4.11 -5.25 -8.56
CA ALA A 133 4.98 -5.63 -7.44
C ALA A 133 4.81 -4.69 -6.23
N ILE A 134 4.60 -3.39 -6.44
CA ILE A 134 4.28 -2.42 -5.37
C ILE A 134 3.00 -2.84 -4.61
N VAL A 135 1.96 -3.28 -5.33
CA VAL A 135 0.71 -3.74 -4.71
C VAL A 135 0.94 -5.00 -3.89
N LEU A 136 1.74 -5.95 -4.42
CA LEU A 136 2.10 -7.17 -3.69
C LEU A 136 2.89 -6.85 -2.40
N CYS A 137 3.88 -5.95 -2.47
CA CYS A 137 4.60 -5.47 -1.29
C CYS A 137 3.66 -4.83 -0.26
N ALA A 138 2.68 -4.05 -0.71
CA ALA A 138 1.67 -3.48 0.20
C ALA A 138 0.82 -4.56 0.88
N GLY A 139 0.52 -5.66 0.18
CA GLY A 139 -0.13 -6.85 0.74
C GLY A 139 0.71 -7.51 1.83
N VAL A 140 2.01 -7.73 1.58
CA VAL A 140 2.95 -8.28 2.57
C VAL A 140 3.01 -7.40 3.82
N MET A 141 3.13 -6.08 3.65
CA MET A 141 3.13 -5.12 4.78
C MET A 141 1.84 -5.17 5.60
N LYS A 142 0.71 -5.52 4.98
CA LYS A 142 -0.58 -5.63 5.68
C LYS A 142 -0.65 -6.88 6.56
N VAL A 143 0.01 -7.96 6.15
CA VAL A 143 -0.01 -9.28 6.82
C VAL A 143 1.18 -9.44 7.77
N ALA A 144 2.24 -8.62 7.61
CA ALA A 144 3.41 -8.67 8.48
C ALA A 144 3.00 -8.55 9.95
N PRO A 145 3.57 -9.41 10.84
CA PRO A 145 3.31 -9.32 12.28
C PRO A 145 3.61 -7.90 12.77
N ARG A 146 2.76 -7.39 13.62
CA ARG A 146 3.00 -6.17 14.37
C ARG A 146 3.21 -6.63 15.79
N ASP A 147 4.40 -6.39 16.33
CA ASP A 147 4.63 -6.61 17.74
C ASP A 147 3.70 -5.65 18.47
N LEU A 148 2.66 -6.20 19.09
CA LEU A 148 1.81 -5.42 19.99
C LEU A 148 2.72 -4.90 21.09
N PRO A 149 2.60 -3.61 21.50
CA PRO A 149 3.35 -3.15 22.65
C PRO A 149 3.10 -4.14 23.79
N PHE A 150 4.19 -4.60 24.42
CA PHE A 150 4.14 -5.49 25.58
C PHE A 150 3.17 -4.85 26.60
N THR A 151 1.96 -5.38 26.69
CA THR A 151 1.12 -5.13 27.85
C THR A 151 1.78 -5.94 28.95
N PRO A 152 2.43 -5.29 29.97
CA PRO A 152 2.91 -6.04 31.11
C PRO A 152 1.70 -6.81 31.63
N ASP A 153 1.87 -8.13 31.74
CA ASP A 153 0.85 -9.05 32.19
C ASP A 153 0.13 -8.40 33.38
N THR A 154 -1.13 -8.08 33.17
CA THR A 154 -2.00 -7.75 34.29
C THR A 154 -1.85 -8.97 35.20
N PRO A 155 -1.34 -8.84 36.45
CA PRO A 155 -1.15 -10.00 37.30
C PRO A 155 -2.47 -10.77 37.29
N GLU A 156 -2.38 -12.02 36.88
CA GLU A 156 -3.53 -12.92 36.95
C GLU A 156 -4.16 -12.68 38.31
N THR A 157 -5.37 -12.12 38.29
CA THR A 157 -6.19 -12.05 39.48
C THR A 157 -6.39 -13.50 39.88
N THR A 158 -5.53 -13.99 40.76
CA THR A 158 -5.69 -15.28 41.40
C THR A 158 -7.10 -15.26 41.97
N THR A 159 -8.00 -15.92 41.28
CA THR A 159 -9.35 -16.19 41.76
C THR A 159 -9.19 -16.77 43.15
N PRO A 160 -9.68 -16.10 44.20
CA PRO A 160 -9.56 -16.68 45.50
C PRO A 160 -10.26 -18.04 45.46
N THR A 161 -9.48 -19.10 45.74
CA THR A 161 -10.02 -20.45 45.94
C THR A 161 -11.03 -20.35 47.06
N VAL A 162 -12.31 -20.34 46.69
CA VAL A 162 -13.38 -20.44 47.66
C VAL A 162 -13.30 -21.86 48.23
N THR A 163 -12.64 -22.00 49.38
CA THR A 163 -12.69 -23.22 50.18
C THR A 163 -14.14 -23.42 50.58
N PRO A 164 -14.82 -24.52 50.17
CA PRO A 164 -16.17 -24.79 50.64
C PRO A 164 -16.13 -25.00 52.14
N LEU A 165 -16.76 -24.11 52.89
CA LEU A 165 -17.04 -24.31 54.32
C LEU A 165 -17.96 -25.50 54.44
N ILE A 166 -17.38 -26.65 54.77
CA ILE A 166 -18.13 -27.82 55.20
C ILE A 166 -18.71 -27.45 56.56
N PRO A 167 -20.05 -27.41 56.75
CA PRO A 167 -20.62 -27.20 58.06
C PRO A 167 -20.31 -28.37 58.90
N ALA A 168 -19.69 -28.11 60.05
CA ALA A 168 -19.42 -29.13 61.08
C ALA A 168 -20.74 -29.78 61.47
N ALA A 169 -20.81 -31.09 61.28
CA ALA A 169 -21.94 -31.91 61.77
C ALA A 169 -22.06 -31.78 63.27
N ALA A 170 -23.22 -31.37 63.76
CA ALA A 170 -23.56 -31.36 65.15
C ALA A 170 -23.61 -32.81 65.72
N PRO A 171 -23.10 -33.02 66.93
CA PRO A 171 -23.16 -34.35 67.50
C PRO A 171 -24.62 -34.72 67.90
N PHE A 172 -25.05 -35.88 67.44
CA PHE A 172 -26.31 -36.48 67.89
C PHE A 172 -26.16 -36.85 69.33
N THR A 173 -26.90 -36.21 70.25
CA THR A 173 -27.13 -36.71 71.62
C THR A 173 -28.31 -37.65 71.56
N ASN A 174 -28.04 -38.95 71.86
CA ASN A 174 -29.07 -39.89 72.20
C ASN A 174 -29.55 -39.64 73.67
N GLU A 175 -30.81 -39.36 73.83
CA GLU A 175 -31.66 -39.82 74.99
C GLU A 175 -33.07 -39.99 74.45
#